data_f77e0912dbf75142f888b972c3cd7c2d
#
_entry.id   f77e0912dbf75142f888b972c3cd7c2d
#
_cell.length_a   1.000
_cell.length_b   1.000
_cell.length_c   1.000
_cell.angle_alpha   90.00
_cell.angle_beta   90.00
_cell.angle_gamma   90.00
#
_symmetry.space_group_name_H-M   'P 1'
#
loop_
_entity.id
_entity.type
_entity.pdbx_description
1 polymer ?
#
loop_
_entity_poly.entity_id
_entity_poly.type
_entity_poly.pdbx_seq_one_letter_code
_entity_poly.pdbx_strand_id
1 'polypeptide(L)'
;RQMCIRDSHSWMWAIVIAETDRVVTSGIVNFPSHMGSLNYGYASVGSWRMINKKLYNEIPDTDVRKGWWLDANKHSDNLNATQVAQATKYGCPAYTQMKYGPYKGVMAQSTNASDIPLMRVEEMYLILAEAQAMGGNPSTGAATLQKFVNDYRDPAYVCTASSATAVQDAVWQQRRIELWGEGLSYFDILRLNKGIDRRGAGFPAAYVFNVPAGDNTLIYRIPESEEQGNSLISASDNN
;
A
#
# COMPACT_ATOMS: atom_id res chain seq x y z
N ARG A 1 -13.40 3.55 -15.23
CA ARG A 1 -12.33 2.96 -14.41
C ARG A 1 -12.35 3.68 -13.07
N GLN A 2 -12.79 2.99 -12.02
CA GLN A 2 -12.86 3.57 -10.68
C GLN A 2 -11.51 3.41 -9.99
N MET A 3 -11.14 4.39 -9.16
CA MET A 3 -10.02 4.22 -8.24
C MET A 3 -10.35 3.07 -7.30
N CYS A 4 -9.45 2.11 -7.15
CA CYS A 4 -9.70 0.79 -6.60
C CYS A 4 -10.33 0.76 -5.19
N ILE A 5 -10.07 1.76 -4.36
CA ILE A 5 -10.63 1.84 -2.99
C ILE A 5 -12.08 2.33 -2.95
N ARG A 6 -12.65 2.77 -4.08
CA ARG A 6 -14.08 3.09 -4.16
C ARG A 6 -14.97 1.91 -4.50
N ASP A 7 -14.39 0.77 -4.84
CA ASP A 7 -15.15 -0.43 -5.12
C ASP A 7 -15.51 -1.14 -3.81
N SER A 8 -16.60 -0.72 -3.19
CA SER A 8 -17.14 -1.34 -1.98
C SER A 8 -17.57 -2.80 -2.17
N HIS A 9 -17.66 -3.27 -3.42
CA HIS A 9 -18.03 -4.68 -3.70
C HIS A 9 -16.95 -5.68 -3.30
N SER A 10 -15.68 -5.25 -3.20
CA SER A 10 -14.57 -6.10 -2.76
C SER A 10 -14.28 -6.00 -1.26
N TRP A 11 -14.96 -5.09 -0.54
CA TRP A 11 -14.72 -4.91 0.89
C TRP A 11 -15.44 -5.97 1.71
N MET A 12 -14.69 -6.71 2.50
CA MET A 12 -15.22 -7.67 3.45
C MET A 12 -15.47 -7.04 4.82
N TRP A 13 -14.64 -6.05 5.17
CA TRP A 13 -14.74 -5.28 6.39
C TRP A 13 -14.17 -3.87 6.18
N ALA A 14 -14.88 -2.88 6.70
CA ALA A 14 -14.48 -1.48 6.60
C ALA A 14 -14.98 -0.67 7.81
N ILE A 15 -14.30 0.43 8.08
CA ILE A 15 -14.82 1.46 8.98
C ILE A 15 -15.61 2.45 8.12
N VAL A 16 -16.91 2.52 8.36
CA VAL A 16 -17.80 3.50 7.71
C VAL A 16 -17.70 4.80 8.48
N ILE A 17 -17.42 5.90 7.78
CA ILE A 17 -17.18 7.22 8.37
C ILE A 17 -18.27 8.20 7.93
N ALA A 18 -18.99 8.76 8.89
CA ALA A 18 -19.96 9.85 8.65
C ALA A 18 -19.27 11.23 8.73
N GLU A 19 -19.80 12.21 7.99
CA GLU A 19 -19.26 13.59 8.01
C GLU A 19 -19.28 14.24 9.41
N THR A 20 -20.18 13.77 10.27
CA THR A 20 -20.36 14.24 11.65
C THR A 20 -19.42 13.57 12.65
N ASP A 21 -18.72 12.53 12.25
CA ASP A 21 -17.86 11.79 13.15
C ASP A 21 -16.68 12.66 13.63
N ARG A 22 -16.30 12.46 14.89
CA ARG A 22 -15.22 13.23 15.51
C ARG A 22 -13.91 13.09 14.74
N VAL A 23 -13.63 11.94 14.15
CA VAL A 23 -12.45 11.71 13.32
C VAL A 23 -12.39 12.65 12.11
N VAL A 24 -13.54 13.09 11.59
CA VAL A 24 -13.63 14.05 10.48
C VAL A 24 -13.59 15.49 11.01
N THR A 25 -14.37 15.78 12.06
CA THR A 25 -14.52 17.14 12.60
C THR A 25 -13.32 17.63 13.40
N SER A 26 -12.40 16.75 13.78
CA SER A 26 -11.12 17.08 14.45
C SER A 26 -10.01 17.57 13.51
N GLY A 27 -10.32 17.86 12.25
CA GLY A 27 -9.38 18.37 11.26
C GLY A 27 -8.69 17.26 10.47
N ILE A 28 -7.37 17.39 10.29
CA ILE A 28 -6.59 16.50 9.40
C ILE A 28 -5.96 15.30 10.10
N VAL A 29 -6.33 15.02 11.34
CA VAL A 29 -5.76 13.92 12.15
C VAL A 29 -6.53 12.63 11.91
N ASN A 30 -6.58 12.17 10.67
CA ASN A 30 -7.26 10.94 10.29
C ASN A 30 -6.57 10.27 9.09
N PHE A 31 -6.87 8.99 8.85
CA PHE A 31 -6.27 8.20 7.79
C PHE A 31 -6.49 8.81 6.37
N PRO A 32 -7.70 9.23 5.96
CA PRO A 32 -7.88 9.85 4.65
C PRO A 32 -7.03 11.10 4.44
N SER A 33 -6.84 11.94 5.46
CA SER A 33 -5.96 13.11 5.40
C SER A 33 -4.49 12.76 5.24
N HIS A 34 -4.06 11.66 5.88
CA HIS A 34 -2.68 11.18 5.77
C HIS A 34 -2.40 10.55 4.42
N MET A 35 -3.36 9.85 3.83
CA MET A 35 -3.15 9.06 2.63
C MET A 35 -3.60 9.77 1.36
N GLY A 36 -4.62 10.60 1.40
CA GLY A 36 -5.16 11.26 0.22
C GLY A 36 -4.18 12.26 -0.41
N SER A 37 -4.09 12.24 -1.74
CA SER A 37 -3.22 13.14 -2.50
C SER A 37 -3.93 14.36 -3.06
N LEU A 38 -5.24 14.26 -3.26
CA LEU A 38 -6.06 15.29 -3.92
C LEU A 38 -7.13 15.90 -2.99
N ASN A 39 -7.03 15.67 -1.69
CA ASN A 39 -7.87 16.26 -0.66
C ASN A 39 -7.07 17.25 0.19
N TYR A 40 -7.77 18.05 0.98
CA TYR A 40 -7.12 18.86 2.01
C TYR A 40 -6.62 17.95 3.12
N GLY A 41 -5.31 17.98 3.38
CA GLY A 41 -4.66 17.12 4.35
C GLY A 41 -3.15 17.33 4.34
N TYR A 42 -2.40 16.30 4.70
CA TYR A 42 -0.93 16.39 4.76
C TYR A 42 -0.28 16.63 3.40
N ALA A 43 -0.91 16.20 2.30
CA ALA A 43 -0.44 16.51 0.95
C ALA A 43 -0.47 18.02 0.66
N SER A 44 -1.43 18.76 1.19
CA SER A 44 -1.54 20.21 0.99
C SER A 44 -0.37 21.01 1.62
N VAL A 45 0.38 20.40 2.52
CA VAL A 45 1.60 20.95 3.12
C VAL A 45 2.87 20.23 2.63
N GLY A 46 2.80 19.57 1.48
CA GLY A 46 3.94 18.94 0.82
C GLY A 46 4.30 17.55 1.32
N SER A 47 3.50 16.95 2.19
CA SER A 47 3.75 15.60 2.73
C SER A 47 3.12 14.50 1.87
N TRP A 48 3.58 14.42 0.63
CA TRP A 48 3.07 13.47 -0.37
C TRP A 48 3.37 12.01 -0.01
N ARG A 49 2.46 11.12 -0.38
CA ARG A 49 2.67 9.67 -0.32
C ARG A 49 2.99 9.15 -1.72
N MET A 50 4.17 8.57 -1.87
CA MET A 50 4.69 8.11 -3.16
C MET A 50 5.06 6.64 -3.09
N ILE A 51 4.90 5.95 -4.22
CA ILE A 51 5.41 4.59 -4.36
C ILE A 51 6.95 4.61 -4.49
N ASN A 52 7.59 3.56 -4.00
CA ASN A 52 8.97 3.26 -4.31
C ASN A 52 9.15 3.14 -5.84
N LYS A 53 10.05 3.94 -6.42
CA LYS A 53 10.27 4.00 -7.87
C LYS A 53 10.65 2.64 -8.48
N LYS A 54 11.42 1.82 -7.77
CA LYS A 54 11.74 0.46 -8.25
C LYS A 54 10.48 -0.38 -8.37
N LEU A 55 9.65 -0.38 -7.32
CA LEU A 55 8.38 -1.12 -7.33
C LEU A 55 7.47 -0.62 -8.46
N TYR A 56 7.38 0.69 -8.67
CA TYR A 56 6.61 1.25 -9.78
C TYR A 56 7.09 0.76 -11.16
N ASN A 57 8.42 0.73 -11.36
CA ASN A 57 9.02 0.29 -12.61
C ASN A 57 8.86 -1.22 -12.88
N GLU A 58 8.61 -2.01 -11.83
CA GLU A 58 8.31 -3.44 -11.93
C GLU A 58 6.87 -3.73 -12.33
N ILE A 59 5.98 -2.72 -12.29
CA ILE A 59 4.57 -2.87 -12.71
C ILE A 59 4.52 -2.74 -14.24
N PRO A 60 4.02 -3.75 -14.98
CA PRO A 60 3.85 -3.68 -16.43
C PRO A 60 2.89 -2.57 -16.85
N ASP A 61 3.06 -2.04 -18.06
CA ASP A 61 2.13 -1.04 -18.61
C ASP A 61 0.73 -1.60 -18.88
N THR A 62 0.61 -2.93 -19.01
CA THR A 62 -0.65 -3.65 -19.14
C THR A 62 -1.42 -3.79 -17.83
N ASP A 63 -0.77 -3.59 -16.70
CA ASP A 63 -1.38 -3.69 -15.38
C ASP A 63 -2.14 -2.40 -15.02
N VAL A 64 -3.44 -2.50 -14.81
CA VAL A 64 -4.31 -1.34 -14.50
C VAL A 64 -3.91 -0.64 -13.21
N ARG A 65 -3.21 -1.31 -12.31
CA ARG A 65 -2.71 -0.74 -11.06
C ARG A 65 -1.60 0.27 -11.26
N LYS A 66 -0.88 0.23 -12.41
CA LYS A 66 0.15 1.23 -12.70
C LYS A 66 -0.42 2.65 -12.65
N GLY A 67 -1.68 2.82 -13.06
CA GLY A 67 -2.40 4.09 -12.96
C GLY A 67 -2.81 4.49 -11.53
N TRP A 68 -2.50 3.70 -10.50
CA TRP A 68 -2.71 4.12 -9.10
C TRP A 68 -1.68 5.12 -8.61
N TRP A 69 -0.68 5.42 -9.41
CA TRP A 69 0.34 6.42 -9.15
C TRP A 69 0.57 7.27 -10.38
N LEU A 70 1.06 8.49 -10.16
CA LEU A 70 1.56 9.30 -11.25
C LEU A 70 2.85 8.69 -11.80
N ASP A 71 3.02 8.72 -13.10
CA ASP A 71 4.27 8.34 -13.77
C ASP A 71 5.38 9.40 -13.59
N ALA A 72 6.51 9.22 -14.26
CA ALA A 72 7.61 10.17 -14.27
C ALA A 72 7.23 11.54 -14.85
N ASN A 73 6.21 11.59 -15.73
CA ASN A 73 5.68 12.81 -16.37
C ASN A 73 4.50 13.39 -15.58
N LYS A 74 4.21 12.84 -14.39
CA LYS A 74 3.09 13.23 -13.52
C LYS A 74 1.71 12.98 -14.15
N HIS A 75 1.60 11.97 -14.97
CA HIS A 75 0.38 11.49 -15.60
C HIS A 75 -0.08 10.17 -14.98
N SER A 76 -1.38 9.89 -15.07
CA SER A 76 -1.98 8.59 -14.74
C SER A 76 -3.22 8.38 -15.61
N ASP A 77 -3.35 7.19 -16.18
CA ASP A 77 -4.51 6.79 -17.00
C ASP A 77 -5.82 6.71 -16.20
N ASN A 78 -5.72 6.68 -14.86
CA ASN A 78 -6.88 6.68 -13.98
C ASN A 78 -7.43 8.08 -13.68
N LEU A 79 -6.74 9.13 -14.11
CA LEU A 79 -7.16 10.51 -13.93
C LEU A 79 -7.75 11.10 -15.21
N ASN A 80 -8.85 11.84 -15.08
CA ASN A 80 -9.35 12.67 -16.18
C ASN A 80 -8.57 14.01 -16.28
N ALA A 81 -8.79 14.76 -17.35
CA ALA A 81 -8.06 16.01 -17.60
C ALA A 81 -8.18 17.03 -16.45
N THR A 82 -9.35 17.13 -15.82
CA THR A 82 -9.58 18.02 -14.67
C THR A 82 -8.73 17.59 -13.47
N GLN A 83 -8.66 16.28 -13.20
CA GLN A 83 -7.87 15.75 -12.11
C GLN A 83 -6.35 15.90 -12.36
N VAL A 84 -5.90 15.70 -13.59
CA VAL A 84 -4.50 15.96 -13.99
C VAL A 84 -4.16 17.44 -13.78
N ALA A 85 -5.02 18.37 -14.23
CA ALA A 85 -4.82 19.79 -14.03
C ALA A 85 -4.74 20.16 -12.53
N GLN A 86 -5.57 19.55 -11.70
CA GLN A 86 -5.53 19.77 -10.26
C GLN A 86 -4.26 19.20 -9.62
N ALA A 87 -3.86 17.97 -9.97
CA ALA A 87 -2.60 17.39 -9.48
C ALA A 87 -1.40 18.29 -9.84
N THR A 88 -1.39 18.86 -11.05
CA THR A 88 -0.39 19.82 -11.51
C THR A 88 -0.45 21.11 -10.68
N LYS A 89 -1.64 21.67 -10.49
CA LYS A 89 -1.86 22.89 -9.70
C LYS A 89 -1.36 22.75 -8.26
N TYR A 90 -1.56 21.60 -7.65
CA TYR A 90 -1.08 21.31 -6.29
C TYR A 90 0.39 20.88 -6.25
N GLY A 91 1.08 20.79 -7.37
CA GLY A 91 2.49 20.46 -7.43
C GLY A 91 2.80 19.01 -7.06
N CYS A 92 1.86 18.08 -7.27
CA CYS A 92 2.07 16.67 -6.98
C CYS A 92 3.36 16.17 -7.66
N PRO A 93 4.32 15.61 -6.91
CA PRO A 93 5.51 15.02 -7.51
C PRO A 93 5.18 13.77 -8.34
N ALA A 94 6.10 13.37 -9.22
CA ALA A 94 6.04 12.08 -9.88
C ALA A 94 5.96 10.94 -8.84
N TYR A 95 5.30 9.86 -9.19
CA TYR A 95 5.05 8.67 -8.35
C TYR A 95 4.12 8.90 -7.15
N THR A 96 3.49 10.09 -7.06
CA THR A 96 2.46 10.34 -6.03
C THR A 96 1.28 9.40 -6.23
N GLN A 97 0.79 8.84 -5.12
CA GLN A 97 -0.33 7.91 -5.14
C GLN A 97 -1.66 8.60 -5.49
N MET A 98 -2.48 7.92 -6.30
CA MET A 98 -3.84 8.28 -6.70
C MET A 98 -4.85 7.20 -6.31
N LYS A 99 -4.39 6.16 -5.61
CA LYS A 99 -5.21 5.03 -5.15
C LYS A 99 -6.27 5.49 -4.14
N TYR A 100 -5.91 6.39 -3.23
CA TYR A 100 -6.81 6.97 -2.24
C TYR A 100 -7.35 8.30 -2.76
N GLY A 101 -8.57 8.28 -3.28
CA GLY A 101 -9.21 9.47 -3.83
C GLY A 101 -9.86 10.35 -2.77
N PRO A 102 -10.15 11.61 -3.13
CA PRO A 102 -10.84 12.52 -2.24
C PRO A 102 -12.30 12.10 -1.99
N TYR A 103 -12.83 12.46 -0.83
CA TYR A 103 -14.20 12.18 -0.43
C TYR A 103 -15.20 12.65 -1.49
N LYS A 104 -16.18 11.81 -1.85
CA LYS A 104 -17.16 12.04 -2.92
C LYS A 104 -16.54 12.44 -4.27
N GLY A 105 -15.24 12.25 -4.46
CA GLY A 105 -14.53 12.66 -5.68
C GLY A 105 -14.31 14.16 -5.82
N VAL A 106 -14.64 14.94 -4.81
CA VAL A 106 -14.47 16.38 -4.83
C VAL A 106 -13.06 16.73 -4.36
N MET A 107 -12.30 17.33 -5.27
CA MET A 107 -10.90 17.66 -5.01
C MET A 107 -10.78 18.88 -4.10
N ALA A 108 -9.71 18.89 -3.31
CA ALA A 108 -9.34 19.97 -2.41
C ALA A 108 -10.37 20.32 -1.33
N GLN A 109 -11.35 19.46 -1.09
CA GLN A 109 -12.25 19.71 0.03
C GLN A 109 -11.62 19.31 1.37
N SER A 110 -12.07 19.97 2.44
CA SER A 110 -11.58 19.73 3.80
C SER A 110 -12.23 18.53 4.49
N THR A 111 -13.37 18.05 3.99
CA THR A 111 -14.06 16.90 4.56
C THR A 111 -13.37 15.60 4.14
N ASN A 112 -12.79 14.91 5.11
CA ASN A 112 -12.08 13.65 4.90
C ASN A 112 -12.88 12.46 5.46
N ALA A 113 -14.12 12.30 5.00
CA ALA A 113 -15.06 11.27 5.45
C ALA A 113 -15.11 10.05 4.53
N SER A 114 -13.97 9.69 3.93
CA SER A 114 -13.87 8.45 3.15
C SER A 114 -13.81 7.25 4.09
N ASP A 115 -14.57 6.21 3.77
CA ASP A 115 -14.52 4.94 4.48
C ASP A 115 -13.12 4.31 4.38
N ILE A 116 -12.77 3.51 5.38
CA ILE A 116 -11.45 2.88 5.48
C ILE A 116 -11.63 1.37 5.36
N PRO A 117 -11.26 0.76 4.21
CA PRO A 117 -11.28 -0.69 4.08
C PRO A 117 -10.21 -1.30 4.99
N LEU A 118 -10.60 -2.31 5.78
CA LEU A 118 -9.71 -3.06 6.65
C LEU A 118 -9.39 -4.44 6.09
N MET A 119 -10.35 -5.04 5.35
CA MET A 119 -10.18 -6.33 4.69
C MET A 119 -10.84 -6.30 3.31
N ARG A 120 -10.12 -6.79 2.31
CA ARG A 120 -10.61 -6.88 0.94
C ARG A 120 -10.45 -8.30 0.38
N VAL A 121 -11.34 -8.67 -0.53
CA VAL A 121 -11.33 -9.98 -1.21
C VAL A 121 -10.01 -10.23 -1.94
N GLU A 122 -9.39 -9.19 -2.49
CA GLU A 122 -8.10 -9.30 -3.18
C GLU A 122 -7.00 -9.86 -2.26
N GLU A 123 -7.00 -9.47 -1.00
CA GLU A 123 -6.07 -10.04 -0.03
C GLU A 123 -6.32 -11.54 0.17
N MET A 124 -7.58 -11.96 0.18
CA MET A 124 -7.94 -13.38 0.34
C MET A 124 -7.43 -14.23 -0.84
N TYR A 125 -7.48 -13.72 -2.07
CA TYR A 125 -6.88 -14.40 -3.23
C TYR A 125 -5.37 -14.58 -3.07
N LEU A 126 -4.68 -13.54 -2.60
CA LEU A 126 -3.23 -13.55 -2.40
C LEU A 126 -2.84 -14.49 -1.24
N ILE A 127 -3.60 -14.52 -0.14
CA ILE A 127 -3.42 -15.47 0.95
C ILE A 127 -3.66 -16.91 0.46
N LEU A 128 -4.73 -17.15 -0.31
CA LEU A 128 -5.05 -18.47 -0.84
C LEU A 128 -3.91 -19.00 -1.73
N ALA A 129 -3.40 -18.18 -2.64
CA ALA A 129 -2.31 -18.56 -3.54
C ALA A 129 -1.03 -18.94 -2.75
N GLU A 130 -0.67 -18.15 -1.74
CA GLU A 130 0.48 -18.43 -0.88
C GLU A 130 0.26 -19.69 -0.04
N ALA A 131 -0.90 -19.83 0.57
CA ALA A 131 -1.23 -21.02 1.41
C ALA A 131 -1.21 -22.31 0.60
N GLN A 132 -1.74 -22.31 -0.63
CA GLN A 132 -1.68 -23.46 -1.53
C GLN A 132 -0.24 -23.84 -1.87
N ALA A 133 0.60 -22.87 -2.19
CA ALA A 133 1.99 -23.12 -2.53
C ALA A 133 2.78 -23.68 -1.35
N MET A 134 2.66 -23.06 -0.18
CA MET A 134 3.36 -23.45 1.03
C MET A 134 2.80 -24.76 1.65
N GLY A 135 1.53 -25.08 1.37
CA GLY A 135 0.87 -26.34 1.72
C GLY A 135 1.23 -27.52 0.80
N GLY A 136 2.25 -27.39 -0.04
CA GLY A 136 2.77 -28.46 -0.89
C GLY A 136 2.23 -28.50 -2.33
N ASN A 137 1.43 -27.51 -2.74
CA ASN A 137 0.85 -27.43 -4.08
C ASN A 137 1.25 -26.14 -4.83
N PRO A 138 2.54 -25.94 -5.14
CA PRO A 138 3.02 -24.70 -5.74
C PRO A 138 2.39 -24.40 -7.11
N SER A 139 2.10 -25.41 -7.93
CA SER A 139 1.41 -25.24 -9.21
C SER A 139 0.00 -24.67 -9.05
N THR A 140 -0.75 -25.15 -8.04
CA THR A 140 -2.08 -24.63 -7.73
C THR A 140 -2.00 -23.20 -7.22
N GLY A 141 -1.04 -22.89 -6.34
CA GLY A 141 -0.80 -21.53 -5.86
C GLY A 141 -0.46 -20.56 -6.99
N ALA A 142 0.44 -20.95 -7.90
CA ALA A 142 0.80 -20.17 -9.08
C ALA A 142 -0.41 -19.93 -10.00
N ALA A 143 -1.24 -20.95 -10.23
CA ALA A 143 -2.44 -20.83 -11.05
C ALA A 143 -3.49 -19.90 -10.41
N THR A 144 -3.67 -19.97 -9.08
CA THR A 144 -4.56 -19.07 -8.33
C THR A 144 -4.08 -17.63 -8.43
N LEU A 145 -2.79 -17.38 -8.23
CA LEU A 145 -2.20 -16.06 -8.38
C LEU A 145 -2.38 -15.51 -9.80
N GLN A 146 -2.02 -16.31 -10.80
CA GLN A 146 -2.17 -15.92 -12.21
C GLN A 146 -3.61 -15.58 -12.55
N LYS A 147 -4.56 -16.43 -12.15
CA LYS A 147 -5.97 -16.19 -12.41
C LYS A 147 -6.46 -14.89 -11.81
N PHE A 148 -6.11 -14.61 -10.54
CA PHE A 148 -6.47 -13.36 -9.88
C PHE A 148 -5.92 -12.14 -10.64
N VAL A 149 -4.63 -12.17 -10.98
CA VAL A 149 -3.99 -11.03 -11.65
C VAL A 149 -4.54 -10.85 -13.06
N ASN A 150 -4.74 -11.94 -13.84
CA ASN A 150 -5.29 -11.86 -15.19
C ASN A 150 -6.73 -11.33 -15.20
N ASP A 151 -7.57 -11.83 -14.32
CA ASP A 151 -9.00 -11.50 -14.34
C ASP A 151 -9.24 -10.02 -13.92
N TYR A 152 -8.39 -9.48 -13.04
CA TYR A 152 -8.71 -8.22 -12.40
C TYR A 152 -7.66 -7.11 -12.56
N ARG A 153 -6.42 -7.43 -12.95
CA ARG A 153 -5.32 -6.45 -12.93
C ARG A 153 -4.54 -6.35 -14.23
N ASP A 154 -3.99 -7.44 -14.71
CA ASP A 154 -3.14 -7.50 -15.88
C ASP A 154 -3.45 -8.76 -16.72
N PRO A 155 -4.21 -8.64 -17.81
CA PRO A 155 -4.54 -9.78 -18.66
C PRO A 155 -3.33 -10.50 -19.28
N ALA A 156 -2.16 -9.83 -19.31
CA ALA A 156 -0.93 -10.38 -19.85
C ALA A 156 -0.03 -11.06 -18.80
N TYR A 157 -0.42 -11.02 -17.53
CA TYR A 157 0.40 -11.59 -16.45
C TYR A 157 0.56 -13.10 -16.59
N VAL A 158 1.79 -13.57 -16.45
CA VAL A 158 2.14 -15.00 -16.38
C VAL A 158 2.94 -15.28 -15.12
N CYS A 159 2.45 -16.18 -14.29
CA CYS A 159 3.19 -16.65 -13.11
C CYS A 159 4.11 -17.79 -13.52
N THR A 160 5.41 -17.52 -13.66
CA THR A 160 6.42 -18.53 -14.02
C THR A 160 7.01 -19.27 -12.81
N ALA A 161 6.56 -18.94 -11.61
CA ALA A 161 7.04 -19.55 -10.37
C ALA A 161 6.63 -21.03 -10.29
N SER A 162 7.58 -21.91 -9.98
CA SER A 162 7.38 -23.36 -9.95
C SER A 162 7.67 -24.02 -8.61
N SER A 163 8.33 -23.33 -7.68
CA SER A 163 8.55 -23.81 -6.31
C SER A 163 7.71 -23.03 -5.31
N ALA A 164 7.49 -23.61 -4.12
CA ALA A 164 6.72 -22.96 -3.07
C ALA A 164 7.28 -21.55 -2.72
N THR A 165 8.59 -21.44 -2.53
CA THR A 165 9.25 -20.17 -2.23
C THR A 165 9.13 -19.17 -3.39
N ALA A 166 9.28 -19.63 -4.64
CA ALA A 166 9.14 -18.75 -5.80
C ALA A 166 7.71 -18.22 -5.95
N VAL A 167 6.70 -19.05 -5.68
CA VAL A 167 5.29 -18.61 -5.66
C VAL A 167 5.04 -17.63 -4.51
N GLN A 168 5.60 -17.89 -3.33
CA GLN A 168 5.51 -16.98 -2.19
C GLN A 168 6.13 -15.62 -2.53
N ASP A 169 7.29 -15.58 -3.19
CA ASP A 169 7.92 -14.34 -3.65
C ASP A 169 7.08 -13.61 -4.71
N ALA A 170 6.47 -14.34 -5.65
CA ALA A 170 5.55 -13.77 -6.63
C ALA A 170 4.29 -13.19 -5.95
N VAL A 171 3.72 -13.89 -4.97
CA VAL A 171 2.60 -13.37 -4.16
C VAL A 171 3.03 -12.12 -3.39
N TRP A 172 4.20 -12.13 -2.75
CA TRP A 172 4.70 -10.95 -2.04
C TRP A 172 4.84 -9.74 -2.96
N GLN A 173 5.35 -9.92 -4.18
CA GLN A 173 5.42 -8.85 -5.18
C GLN A 173 4.02 -8.30 -5.49
N GLN A 174 3.03 -9.16 -5.71
CA GLN A 174 1.66 -8.73 -5.96
C GLN A 174 1.02 -8.05 -4.74
N ARG A 175 1.30 -8.52 -3.52
CA ARG A 175 0.84 -7.89 -2.27
C ARG A 175 1.39 -6.47 -2.11
N ARG A 176 2.66 -6.25 -2.41
CA ARG A 176 3.30 -4.90 -2.34
C ARG A 176 2.60 -3.89 -3.25
N ILE A 177 2.11 -4.32 -4.41
CA ILE A 177 1.39 -3.49 -5.37
C ILE A 177 -0.08 -3.34 -4.93
N GLU A 178 -0.76 -4.46 -4.73
CA GLU A 178 -2.21 -4.50 -4.47
C GLU A 178 -2.58 -3.83 -3.14
N LEU A 179 -1.83 -4.13 -2.09
CA LEU A 179 -2.11 -3.70 -0.72
C LEU A 179 -1.27 -2.47 -0.31
N TRP A 180 -0.73 -1.76 -1.29
CA TRP A 180 0.06 -0.56 -1.03
C TRP A 180 -0.74 0.46 -0.22
N GLY A 181 -0.15 0.95 0.86
CA GLY A 181 -0.75 1.94 1.75
C GLY A 181 -1.81 1.40 2.73
N GLU A 182 -2.05 0.07 2.76
CA GLU A 182 -3.04 -0.56 3.63
C GLU A 182 -2.45 -1.10 4.96
N GLY A 183 -1.18 -0.78 5.25
CA GLY A 183 -0.53 -1.15 6.52
C GLY A 183 0.08 -2.55 6.56
N LEU A 184 -0.09 -3.37 5.51
CA LEU A 184 0.26 -4.80 5.53
C LEU A 184 1.73 -5.10 5.19
N SER A 185 2.42 -4.20 4.49
CA SER A 185 3.79 -4.43 4.01
C SER A 185 4.80 -4.69 5.14
N TYR A 186 4.63 -4.05 6.28
CA TYR A 186 5.52 -4.26 7.44
C TYR A 186 5.41 -5.69 7.97
N PHE A 187 4.20 -6.21 8.11
CA PHE A 187 3.97 -7.58 8.56
C PHE A 187 4.50 -8.60 7.53
N ASP A 188 4.36 -8.32 6.24
CA ASP A 188 4.93 -9.16 5.18
C ASP A 188 6.47 -9.19 5.25
N ILE A 189 7.13 -8.06 5.49
CA ILE A 189 8.59 -7.97 5.68
C ILE A 189 9.05 -8.86 6.83
N LEU A 190 8.36 -8.80 7.98
CA LEU A 190 8.71 -9.60 9.14
C LEU A 190 8.48 -11.09 8.91
N ARG A 191 7.25 -11.49 8.50
CA ARG A 191 6.90 -12.91 8.36
C ARG A 191 7.68 -13.62 7.25
N LEU A 192 8.09 -12.90 6.21
CA LEU A 192 8.86 -13.44 5.08
C LEU A 192 10.37 -13.24 5.23
N ASN A 193 10.80 -12.71 6.38
CA ASN A 193 12.20 -12.38 6.64
C ASN A 193 12.84 -11.58 5.49
N LYS A 194 12.19 -10.49 5.08
CA LYS A 194 12.67 -9.57 4.05
C LYS A 194 13.33 -8.35 4.70
N GLY A 195 14.23 -7.72 3.98
CA GLY A 195 14.83 -6.43 4.36
C GLY A 195 14.16 -5.25 3.66
N ILE A 196 14.66 -4.06 3.97
CA ILE A 196 14.28 -2.81 3.32
C ILE A 196 15.48 -2.29 2.52
N ASP A 197 15.32 -2.12 1.21
CA ASP A 197 16.32 -1.49 0.34
C ASP A 197 15.74 -0.23 -0.32
N ARG A 198 16.29 0.93 0.05
CA ARG A 198 15.88 2.24 -0.47
C ARG A 198 16.79 2.78 -1.58
N ARG A 199 17.85 2.07 -1.95
CA ARG A 199 18.78 2.51 -3.01
C ARG A 199 18.07 2.56 -4.37
N GLY A 200 18.19 3.70 -5.08
CA GLY A 200 17.56 3.89 -6.39
C GLY A 200 16.01 3.92 -6.38
N ALA A 201 15.41 4.00 -5.20
CA ALA A 201 13.96 3.94 -5.01
C ALA A 201 13.28 5.34 -5.06
N GLY A 202 14.05 6.41 -5.30
CA GLY A 202 13.53 7.76 -5.37
C GLY A 202 13.47 8.52 -4.04
N PHE A 203 14.02 7.95 -2.97
CA PHE A 203 14.12 8.66 -1.68
C PHE A 203 15.20 9.75 -1.72
N PRO A 204 15.02 10.87 -0.99
CA PRO A 204 16.09 11.83 -0.75
C PRO A 204 17.31 11.15 -0.12
N ALA A 205 18.53 11.59 -0.47
CA ALA A 205 19.78 10.93 -0.06
C ALA A 205 19.89 10.69 1.44
N ALA A 206 19.40 11.62 2.27
CA ALA A 206 19.39 11.51 3.73
C ALA A 206 18.53 10.34 4.26
N TYR A 207 17.62 9.79 3.45
CA TYR A 207 16.72 8.70 3.82
C TYR A 207 17.01 7.41 3.06
N VAL A 208 18.14 7.36 2.33
CA VAL A 208 18.58 6.15 1.64
C VAL A 208 19.38 5.30 2.62
N PHE A 209 18.68 4.49 3.36
CA PHE A 209 19.26 3.47 4.23
C PHE A 209 18.63 2.11 3.90
N ASN A 210 19.39 1.07 4.22
CA ASN A 210 18.96 -0.30 4.04
C ASN A 210 18.94 -0.99 5.40
N VAL A 211 17.90 -1.79 5.61
CA VAL A 211 17.79 -2.63 6.80
C VAL A 211 17.81 -4.07 6.31
N PRO A 212 18.80 -4.88 6.71
CA PRO A 212 18.86 -6.28 6.31
C PRO A 212 17.68 -7.08 6.88
N ALA A 213 17.41 -8.23 6.28
CA ALA A 213 16.43 -9.17 6.80
C ALA A 213 16.85 -9.62 8.21
N GLY A 214 15.89 -9.71 9.12
CA GLY A 214 16.11 -10.12 10.52
C GLY A 214 16.84 -9.09 11.39
N ASP A 215 17.01 -7.86 10.91
CA ASP A 215 17.59 -6.78 11.72
C ASP A 215 16.64 -6.36 12.86
N ASN A 216 17.20 -6.19 14.05
CA ASN A 216 16.44 -5.81 15.25
C ASN A 216 15.72 -4.46 15.13
N THR A 217 16.16 -3.56 14.24
CA THR A 217 15.48 -2.29 13.96
C THR A 217 14.10 -2.48 13.29
N LEU A 218 13.84 -3.67 12.76
CA LEU A 218 12.51 -4.05 12.22
C LEU A 218 11.53 -4.49 13.32
N ILE A 219 11.98 -4.66 14.55
CA ILE A 219 11.15 -5.14 15.67
C ILE A 219 10.82 -3.95 16.57
N TYR A 220 9.55 -3.78 16.89
CA TYR A 220 9.15 -2.76 17.87
C TYR A 220 9.74 -3.08 19.23
N ARG A 221 10.37 -2.08 19.84
CA ARG A 221 10.86 -2.19 21.20
C ARG A 221 9.72 -2.06 22.19
N ILE A 222 9.85 -2.74 23.32
CA ILE A 222 8.99 -2.52 24.50
C ILE A 222 9.20 -1.07 24.97
N PRO A 223 8.15 -0.28 25.17
CA PRO A 223 8.29 1.09 25.64
C PRO A 223 9.03 1.17 26.98
N GLU A 224 9.88 2.16 27.12
CA GLU A 224 10.64 2.38 28.39
C GLU A 224 9.72 2.52 29.60
N SER A 225 8.53 3.11 29.42
CA SER A 225 7.53 3.20 30.51
C SER A 225 7.04 1.84 30.99
N GLU A 226 7.00 0.84 30.10
CA GLU A 226 6.64 -0.53 30.46
C GLU A 226 7.80 -1.23 31.18
N GLU A 227 9.04 -1.04 30.72
CA GLU A 227 10.23 -1.57 31.42
C GLU A 227 10.32 -1.02 32.85
N GLN A 228 9.99 0.26 33.07
CA GLN A 228 10.05 0.90 34.37
C GLN A 228 8.86 0.53 35.29
N GLY A 229 7.70 0.26 34.70
CA GLY A 229 6.45 -0.01 35.43
C GLY A 229 6.15 -1.49 35.70
N ASN A 230 6.77 -2.40 34.96
CA ASN A 230 6.49 -3.83 35.00
C ASN A 230 7.74 -4.60 35.46
N SER A 231 7.71 -5.10 36.70
CA SER A 231 8.83 -5.84 37.30
C SER A 231 9.17 -7.18 36.59
N LEU A 232 8.32 -7.63 35.67
CA LEU A 232 8.53 -8.85 34.88
C LEU A 232 9.23 -8.58 33.56
N ILE A 233 9.47 -7.31 33.22
CA ILE A 233 10.13 -6.86 31.98
C ILE A 233 11.40 -6.13 32.35
N SER A 234 12.47 -6.40 31.62
CA SER A 234 13.77 -5.77 31.80
C SER A 234 14.32 -5.25 30.46
N ALA A 235 15.33 -4.40 30.50
CA ALA A 235 16.00 -3.94 29.29
C ALA A 235 16.59 -5.06 28.42
N SER A 236 16.85 -6.24 29.00
CA SER A 236 17.32 -7.42 28.26
C SER A 236 16.24 -8.11 27.41
N ASP A 237 14.96 -7.78 27.64
CA ASP A 237 13.85 -8.30 26.84
C ASP A 237 13.65 -7.47 25.55
N ASN A 238 14.31 -6.32 25.47
CA ASN A 238 14.42 -5.51 24.27
C ASN A 238 15.60 -5.96 23.40
N ASN A 239 15.35 -6.14 22.12
CA ASN A 239 16.38 -6.48 21.13
C ASN A 239 17.25 -5.28 20.77
#